data_fd6dc1b06b94d09de14a1d99e0e86195
#
_entry.id   fd6dc1b06b94d09de14a1d99e0e86195
#
_cell.length_a   1.000
_cell.length_b   1.000
_cell.length_c   1.000
_cell.angle_alpha   90.00
_cell.angle_beta   90.00
_cell.angle_gamma   90.00
#
_symmetry.space_group_name_H-M   'P 1'
#
loop_
_entity.id
_entity.type
_entity.pdbx_description
1 polymer ?
#
loop_
_entity_poly.entity_id
_entity_poly.type
_entity_poly.pdbx_seq_one_letter_code
_entity_poly.pdbx_strand_id
1 'polypeptide(L)'
;MIHQYQNNGYNIVLDVNSGCVHVVDEPGDEVIACLNRMNENQTVQTLKEESTWNQLKDELEGKYSEEELRDILDDVTELTANGQLFVVDTYEPFIGEVIKRKTVVKALCLHIAHDCNLACKYCFAEEGEYHGRRALMTYEVGKKALDFLIANSGTRRNLEVDFFGGEPLMNWQVVKDLVAYGREQEKLHDKHFRFTVTTNGVLLNDDIQEFINKEMDNVVISLDGRKEVNDRMRPFRNGKGSYDLIVPKFQKLADSRNQERYYIRGTFTRNNLDFSEDVKHFAELGFKQMSIEPVVGDESDPYAIREEDLPQIFDEYDKLARYIIEKDKKGEGFNFFHFMIDLEGGPCLYKRLSGCGSGTEYLAVTPWGDFYPCHQFVGDENFLMGNVNEGITRPEIADEFRCCNVYTKEKCKKCFARFYCSGGCMANAYKYADGLNDSYDLGCEMERKRVECAIMIKAAMADEN
;
A
#
# COMPACT_ATOMS: atom_id res chain seq x y z
N MET A 1 9.70 -19.77 -8.68
CA MET A 1 10.21 -18.47 -9.26
C MET A 1 11.19 -17.86 -8.28
N ILE A 2 12.44 -17.68 -8.69
CA ILE A 2 13.50 -17.07 -7.89
C ILE A 2 13.74 -15.64 -8.37
N HIS A 3 13.86 -14.70 -7.45
CA HIS A 3 14.27 -13.33 -7.73
C HIS A 3 15.57 -13.03 -6.96
N GLN A 4 16.60 -12.72 -7.72
CA GLN A 4 17.93 -12.39 -7.19
C GLN A 4 18.22 -10.93 -7.48
N TYR A 5 18.77 -10.23 -6.50
CA TYR A 5 19.17 -8.83 -6.65
C TYR A 5 20.21 -8.45 -5.60
N GLN A 6 20.95 -7.38 -5.92
CA GLN A 6 21.88 -6.78 -4.97
C GLN A 6 21.35 -5.41 -4.53
N ASN A 7 21.33 -5.16 -3.23
CA ASN A 7 20.95 -3.89 -2.66
C ASN A 7 21.77 -3.58 -1.41
N ASN A 8 22.38 -2.39 -1.36
CA ASN A 8 23.15 -1.88 -0.23
C ASN A 8 24.23 -2.87 0.29
N GLY A 9 24.83 -3.65 -0.61
CA GLY A 9 25.90 -4.60 -0.30
C GLY A 9 25.44 -6.01 0.08
N TYR A 10 24.14 -6.27 0.10
CA TYR A 10 23.57 -7.60 0.31
C TYR A 10 23.20 -8.25 -1.02
N ASN A 11 23.61 -9.50 -1.24
CA ASN A 11 23.06 -10.36 -2.29
C ASN A 11 21.85 -11.07 -1.71
N ILE A 12 20.68 -10.84 -2.28
CA ILE A 12 19.41 -11.33 -1.74
C ILE A 12 18.73 -12.23 -2.75
N VAL A 13 18.31 -13.39 -2.28
CA VAL A 13 17.55 -14.38 -3.04
C VAL A 13 16.18 -14.52 -2.40
N LEU A 14 15.13 -14.19 -3.16
CA LEU A 14 13.75 -14.40 -2.78
C LEU A 14 13.16 -15.57 -3.55
N ASP A 15 12.73 -16.61 -2.88
CA ASP A 15 11.79 -17.57 -3.47
C ASP A 15 10.36 -17.03 -3.36
N VAL A 16 9.82 -16.60 -4.50
CA VAL A 16 8.53 -15.90 -4.57
C VAL A 16 7.36 -16.77 -4.10
N ASN A 17 7.44 -18.08 -4.31
CA ASN A 17 6.33 -18.98 -4.03
C ASN A 17 6.29 -19.41 -2.55
N SER A 18 7.43 -19.59 -1.92
CA SER A 18 7.51 -19.83 -0.46
C SER A 18 7.48 -18.54 0.36
N GLY A 19 7.99 -17.43 -0.21
CA GLY A 19 8.24 -16.18 0.50
C GLY A 19 9.53 -16.20 1.32
N CYS A 20 10.35 -17.25 1.22
CA CYS A 20 11.64 -17.35 1.89
C CYS A 20 12.65 -16.38 1.28
N VAL A 21 13.42 -15.75 2.15
CA VAL A 21 14.50 -14.81 1.78
C VAL A 21 15.82 -15.34 2.31
N HIS A 22 16.82 -15.37 1.45
CA HIS A 22 18.18 -15.78 1.80
C HIS A 22 19.15 -14.64 1.50
N VAL A 23 20.06 -14.37 2.41
CA VAL A 23 21.25 -13.53 2.18
C VAL A 23 22.39 -14.48 1.88
N VAL A 24 23.03 -14.29 0.74
CA VAL A 24 24.06 -15.20 0.26
C VAL A 24 25.33 -14.43 -0.09
N ASP A 25 26.46 -15.13 -0.08
CA ASP A 25 27.71 -14.61 -0.62
C ASP A 25 27.71 -14.61 -2.16
N GLU A 26 28.78 -14.11 -2.77
CA GLU A 26 28.89 -14.03 -4.23
C GLU A 26 28.89 -15.43 -4.89
N PRO A 27 29.61 -16.45 -4.37
CA PRO A 27 29.55 -17.81 -4.91
C PRO A 27 28.15 -18.41 -4.85
N GLY A 28 27.46 -18.27 -3.72
CA GLY A 28 26.08 -18.74 -3.53
C GLY A 28 25.10 -18.10 -4.51
N ASP A 29 25.20 -16.77 -4.72
CA ASP A 29 24.36 -16.05 -5.68
C ASP A 29 24.60 -16.54 -7.11
N GLU A 30 25.86 -16.73 -7.55
CA GLU A 30 26.19 -17.22 -8.88
C GLU A 30 25.72 -18.69 -9.10
N VAL A 31 25.87 -19.57 -8.10
CA VAL A 31 25.39 -20.95 -8.17
C VAL A 31 23.88 -21.00 -8.32
N ILE A 32 23.13 -20.27 -7.49
CA ILE A 32 21.68 -20.22 -7.57
C ILE A 32 21.23 -19.65 -8.92
N ALA A 33 21.89 -18.61 -9.43
CA ALA A 33 21.60 -18.03 -10.73
C ALA A 33 21.84 -19.04 -11.87
N CYS A 34 22.93 -19.79 -11.81
CA CYS A 34 23.24 -20.86 -12.77
C CYS A 34 22.15 -21.96 -12.76
N LEU A 35 21.81 -22.47 -11.59
CA LEU A 35 20.79 -23.49 -11.41
C LEU A 35 19.41 -23.03 -11.89
N ASN A 36 19.03 -21.78 -11.63
CA ASN A 36 17.77 -21.19 -12.07
C ASN A 36 17.70 -21.04 -13.60
N ARG A 37 18.82 -20.70 -14.26
CA ARG A 37 18.90 -20.68 -15.75
C ARG A 37 18.76 -22.06 -16.34
N MET A 38 19.34 -23.09 -15.74
CA MET A 38 19.22 -24.46 -16.20
C MET A 38 17.77 -24.97 -16.14
N ASN A 39 17.10 -24.72 -15.02
CA ASN A 39 15.71 -25.10 -14.80
C ASN A 39 15.08 -24.26 -13.70
N GLU A 40 14.06 -23.46 -14.03
CA GLU A 40 13.32 -22.64 -13.05
C GLU A 40 12.57 -23.49 -11.99
N ASN A 41 12.34 -24.77 -12.25
CA ASN A 41 11.65 -25.71 -11.38
C ASN A 41 12.60 -26.82 -10.90
N GLN A 42 13.74 -26.44 -10.30
CA GLN A 42 14.65 -27.39 -9.69
C GLN A 42 13.96 -28.23 -8.60
N THR A 43 14.37 -29.46 -8.48
CA THR A 43 13.94 -30.40 -7.43
C THR A 43 15.15 -31.04 -6.78
N VAL A 44 14.98 -31.60 -5.59
CA VAL A 44 16.06 -32.38 -4.94
C VAL A 44 16.63 -33.45 -5.87
N GLN A 45 15.79 -34.06 -6.71
CA GLN A 45 16.24 -35.08 -7.65
C GLN A 45 17.10 -34.47 -8.77
N THR A 46 16.64 -33.38 -9.41
CA THR A 46 17.41 -32.72 -10.49
C THR A 46 18.71 -32.14 -10.00
N LEU A 47 18.75 -31.56 -8.78
CA LEU A 47 19.96 -31.02 -8.16
C LEU A 47 21.03 -32.11 -7.88
N LYS A 48 20.62 -33.37 -7.67
CA LYS A 48 21.50 -34.52 -7.44
C LYS A 48 21.94 -35.25 -8.71
N GLU A 49 21.47 -34.82 -9.88
CA GLU A 49 21.87 -35.40 -11.15
C GLU A 49 23.30 -35.05 -11.53
N GLU A 50 24.04 -36.02 -12.05
CA GLU A 50 25.42 -35.79 -12.53
C GLU A 50 25.46 -34.77 -13.69
N SER A 51 24.43 -34.70 -14.48
CA SER A 51 24.26 -33.69 -15.53
C SER A 51 24.25 -32.27 -14.99
N THR A 52 23.50 -32.03 -13.92
CA THR A 52 23.42 -30.71 -13.24
C THR A 52 24.78 -30.31 -12.65
N TRP A 53 25.44 -31.25 -11.98
CA TRP A 53 26.79 -31.03 -11.46
C TRP A 53 27.79 -30.65 -12.56
N ASN A 54 27.85 -31.43 -13.66
CA ASN A 54 28.78 -31.18 -14.75
C ASN A 54 28.53 -29.83 -15.42
N GLN A 55 27.27 -29.46 -15.65
CA GLN A 55 26.93 -28.18 -16.24
C GLN A 55 27.28 -27.02 -15.29
N LEU A 56 26.99 -27.14 -13.99
CA LEU A 56 27.36 -26.13 -12.99
C LEU A 56 28.88 -25.92 -12.95
N LYS A 57 29.64 -27.02 -12.94
CA LYS A 57 31.10 -26.98 -12.97
C LYS A 57 31.63 -26.29 -14.23
N ASP A 58 31.07 -26.65 -15.41
CA ASP A 58 31.53 -26.09 -16.69
C ASP A 58 31.23 -24.57 -16.78
N GLU A 59 30.07 -24.11 -16.28
CA GLU A 59 29.69 -22.68 -16.30
C GLU A 59 30.52 -21.82 -15.33
N LEU A 60 30.96 -22.40 -14.20
CA LEU A 60 31.72 -21.68 -13.16
C LEU A 60 33.19 -22.09 -13.12
N GLU A 61 33.68 -22.76 -14.18
CA GLU A 61 35.08 -23.20 -14.27
C GLU A 61 36.08 -22.06 -14.06
N GLY A 62 37.05 -22.27 -13.19
CA GLY A 62 38.12 -21.31 -12.89
C GLY A 62 37.71 -20.13 -12.00
N LYS A 63 36.44 -20.03 -11.61
CA LYS A 63 36.00 -19.03 -10.63
C LYS A 63 36.08 -19.56 -9.20
N TYR A 64 35.59 -20.79 -8.99
CA TYR A 64 35.48 -21.44 -7.68
C TYR A 64 36.07 -22.84 -7.71
N SER A 65 36.46 -23.36 -6.55
CA SER A 65 36.93 -24.74 -6.42
C SER A 65 35.75 -25.73 -6.53
N GLU A 66 36.05 -26.98 -6.95
CA GLU A 66 35.01 -28.03 -6.99
C GLU A 66 34.45 -28.33 -5.60
N GLU A 67 35.23 -28.20 -4.53
CA GLU A 67 34.83 -28.42 -3.14
C GLU A 67 33.78 -27.34 -2.75
N GLU A 68 34.09 -26.08 -2.98
CA GLU A 68 33.21 -24.94 -2.70
C GLU A 68 31.87 -25.05 -3.49
N LEU A 69 31.94 -25.38 -4.78
CA LEU A 69 30.72 -25.57 -5.59
C LEU A 69 29.86 -26.75 -5.09
N ARG A 70 30.48 -27.83 -4.55
CA ARG A 70 29.75 -28.95 -3.96
C ARG A 70 29.05 -28.56 -2.68
N ASP A 71 29.74 -27.88 -1.79
CA ASP A 71 29.19 -27.44 -0.51
C ASP A 71 27.98 -26.54 -0.74
N ILE A 72 28.09 -25.56 -1.65
CA ILE A 72 26.94 -24.68 -2.01
C ILE A 72 25.79 -25.48 -2.66
N LEU A 73 26.09 -26.43 -3.54
CA LEU A 73 25.04 -27.25 -4.17
C LEU A 73 24.32 -28.14 -3.14
N ASP A 74 25.04 -28.64 -2.13
CA ASP A 74 24.45 -29.39 -1.04
C ASP A 74 23.55 -28.52 -0.17
N ASP A 75 23.97 -27.28 0.17
CA ASP A 75 23.16 -26.28 0.88
C ASP A 75 21.89 -25.94 0.09
N VAL A 76 22.01 -25.65 -1.21
CA VAL A 76 20.85 -25.39 -2.11
C VAL A 76 19.89 -26.58 -2.16
N THR A 77 20.46 -27.82 -2.17
CA THR A 77 19.66 -29.04 -2.16
C THR A 77 18.90 -29.19 -0.83
N GLU A 78 19.51 -28.85 0.29
CA GLU A 78 18.86 -28.87 1.61
C GLU A 78 17.74 -27.82 1.69
N LEU A 79 17.99 -26.57 1.26
CA LEU A 79 16.97 -25.53 1.20
C LEU A 79 15.79 -25.94 0.31
N THR A 80 16.06 -26.60 -0.81
CA THR A 80 15.02 -27.12 -1.71
C THR A 80 14.22 -28.24 -1.05
N ALA A 81 14.90 -29.16 -0.33
CA ALA A 81 14.23 -30.24 0.40
C ALA A 81 13.31 -29.72 1.52
N ASN A 82 13.69 -28.61 2.14
CA ASN A 82 12.96 -27.95 3.21
C ASN A 82 11.84 -27.02 2.69
N GLY A 83 11.65 -26.91 1.36
CA GLY A 83 10.63 -26.05 0.77
C GLY A 83 10.91 -24.55 0.92
N GLN A 84 12.20 -24.17 0.96
CA GLN A 84 12.67 -22.80 1.14
C GLN A 84 13.25 -22.21 -0.15
N LEU A 85 13.55 -23.04 -1.16
CA LEU A 85 14.08 -22.61 -2.45
C LEU A 85 13.49 -23.50 -3.57
N PHE A 86 13.31 -22.93 -4.78
CA PHE A 86 12.74 -23.57 -5.97
C PHE A 86 11.33 -24.16 -5.74
N VAL A 87 10.53 -23.50 -4.89
CA VAL A 87 9.18 -23.97 -4.57
C VAL A 87 8.23 -23.70 -5.75
N VAL A 88 7.41 -24.71 -6.07
CA VAL A 88 6.38 -24.57 -7.10
C VAL A 88 5.20 -23.74 -6.59
N ASP A 89 4.53 -23.02 -7.49
CA ASP A 89 3.32 -22.28 -7.12
C ASP A 89 2.17 -23.24 -6.80
N THR A 90 1.75 -23.23 -5.53
CA THR A 90 0.66 -24.07 -5.05
C THR A 90 -0.69 -23.34 -5.02
N TYR A 91 -0.73 -22.01 -5.28
CA TYR A 91 -1.93 -21.20 -5.17
C TYR A 91 -2.70 -21.07 -6.48
N GLU A 92 -2.01 -21.06 -7.63
CA GLU A 92 -2.62 -20.90 -8.94
C GLU A 92 -3.77 -21.87 -9.22
N PRO A 93 -3.69 -23.17 -8.87
CA PRO A 93 -4.80 -24.12 -9.08
C PRO A 93 -6.09 -23.76 -8.35
N PHE A 94 -6.01 -23.01 -7.26
CA PHE A 94 -7.17 -22.67 -6.41
C PHE A 94 -7.78 -21.30 -6.75
N ILE A 95 -7.25 -20.57 -7.74
CA ILE A 95 -7.71 -19.20 -8.04
C ILE A 95 -9.20 -19.15 -8.39
N GLY A 96 -9.72 -20.19 -9.05
CA GLY A 96 -11.14 -20.31 -9.38
C GLY A 96 -12.05 -20.32 -8.15
N GLU A 97 -11.59 -20.86 -7.02
CA GLU A 97 -12.33 -20.84 -5.75
C GLU A 97 -12.23 -19.47 -5.08
N VAL A 98 -11.07 -18.82 -5.17
CA VAL A 98 -10.85 -17.46 -4.65
C VAL A 98 -11.78 -16.47 -5.33
N ILE A 99 -11.91 -16.53 -6.65
CA ILE A 99 -12.80 -15.66 -7.45
C ILE A 99 -14.27 -15.89 -7.08
N LYS A 100 -14.67 -17.15 -6.86
CA LYS A 100 -16.06 -17.50 -6.51
C LYS A 100 -16.43 -17.18 -5.06
N ARG A 101 -15.46 -16.86 -4.21
CA ARG A 101 -15.71 -16.56 -2.80
C ARG A 101 -16.65 -15.37 -2.65
N LYS A 102 -17.75 -15.57 -1.96
CA LYS A 102 -18.62 -14.46 -1.55
C LYS A 102 -17.91 -13.65 -0.46
N THR A 103 -17.71 -12.39 -0.71
CA THR A 103 -17.16 -11.43 0.25
C THR A 103 -18.30 -10.66 0.95
N VAL A 104 -18.01 -10.11 2.11
CA VAL A 104 -18.90 -9.20 2.84
C VAL A 104 -18.28 -7.80 2.83
N VAL A 105 -19.10 -6.78 2.86
CA VAL A 105 -18.60 -5.40 3.01
C VAL A 105 -18.05 -5.25 4.42
N LYS A 106 -16.78 -4.83 4.53
CA LYS A 106 -16.09 -4.66 5.80
C LYS A 106 -15.69 -3.23 6.10
N ALA A 107 -15.66 -2.39 5.06
CA ALA A 107 -15.18 -1.02 5.19
C ALA A 107 -15.95 -0.07 4.28
N LEU A 108 -16.19 1.15 4.78
CA LEU A 108 -16.75 2.27 4.00
C LEU A 108 -15.83 3.49 4.10
N CYS A 109 -15.62 4.14 2.97
CA CYS A 109 -15.06 5.48 2.88
C CYS A 109 -16.21 6.48 2.72
N LEU A 110 -16.53 7.19 3.79
CA LEU A 110 -17.61 8.19 3.78
C LEU A 110 -17.05 9.55 3.34
N HIS A 111 -17.47 10.02 2.18
CA HIS A 111 -17.17 11.36 1.71
C HIS A 111 -18.03 12.37 2.49
N ILE A 112 -17.53 12.76 3.66
CA ILE A 112 -18.24 13.67 4.57
C ILE A 112 -18.41 15.07 3.96
N ALA A 113 -17.46 15.47 3.11
CA ALA A 113 -17.53 16.75 2.40
C ALA A 113 -16.99 16.60 0.97
N HIS A 114 -17.80 16.99 -0.01
CA HIS A 114 -17.35 17.32 -1.36
C HIS A 114 -17.06 18.83 -1.42
N ASP A 115 -16.14 19.29 -0.59
CA ASP A 115 -15.55 20.62 -0.54
C ASP A 115 -14.24 20.57 0.25
N CYS A 116 -13.31 21.48 -0.04
CA CYS A 116 -12.02 21.56 0.63
C CYS A 116 -11.59 23.02 0.81
N ASN A 117 -10.87 23.29 1.90
CA ASN A 117 -10.31 24.61 2.22
C ASN A 117 -8.88 24.80 1.68
N LEU A 118 -8.29 23.80 1.02
CA LEU A 118 -7.03 23.87 0.27
C LEU A 118 -7.28 23.70 -1.24
N ALA A 119 -6.26 24.07 -2.04
CA ALA A 119 -6.24 23.92 -3.50
C ALA A 119 -4.96 23.16 -3.91
N CYS A 120 -4.87 21.88 -3.51
CA CYS A 120 -3.72 21.04 -3.82
C CYS A 120 -3.63 20.80 -5.33
N LYS A 121 -2.45 21.03 -5.93
CA LYS A 121 -2.28 21.01 -7.39
C LYS A 121 -2.45 19.63 -8.01
N TYR A 122 -2.18 18.57 -7.28
CA TYR A 122 -2.34 17.18 -7.72
C TYR A 122 -3.66 16.55 -7.26
N CYS A 123 -4.63 17.34 -6.80
CA CYS A 123 -5.85 16.81 -6.19
C CYS A 123 -6.70 16.08 -7.22
N PHE A 124 -6.76 14.75 -7.15
CA PHE A 124 -7.60 13.92 -8.00
C PHE A 124 -9.11 14.19 -7.80
N ALA A 125 -9.48 14.83 -6.70
CA ALA A 125 -10.84 15.17 -6.31
C ALA A 125 -11.24 16.62 -6.69
N GLU A 126 -10.45 17.32 -7.51
CA GLU A 126 -10.72 18.69 -7.98
C GLU A 126 -11.14 19.63 -6.82
N GLU A 127 -10.24 19.83 -5.86
CA GLU A 127 -10.51 20.59 -4.63
C GLU A 127 -11.69 20.03 -3.79
N GLY A 128 -11.99 18.74 -3.95
CA GLY A 128 -13.05 18.04 -3.25
C GLY A 128 -14.37 17.92 -3.99
N GLU A 129 -14.50 18.45 -5.19
CA GLU A 129 -15.77 18.43 -5.97
C GLU A 129 -16.04 17.09 -6.66
N TYR A 130 -15.02 16.25 -6.90
CA TYR A 130 -15.13 14.92 -7.52
C TYR A 130 -15.92 14.93 -8.84
N HIS A 131 -15.55 15.82 -9.76
CA HIS A 131 -16.18 16.01 -11.06
C HIS A 131 -17.67 16.39 -11.00
N GLY A 132 -18.13 16.87 -9.85
CA GLY A 132 -19.53 17.15 -9.61
C GLY A 132 -19.79 18.52 -9.02
N ARG A 133 -20.44 18.52 -7.89
CA ARG A 133 -20.81 19.74 -7.17
C ARG A 133 -20.41 19.65 -5.71
N ARG A 134 -20.18 20.81 -5.08
CA ARG A 134 -19.95 20.88 -3.63
C ARG A 134 -21.18 20.43 -2.87
N ALA A 135 -20.95 19.62 -1.85
CA ALA A 135 -21.96 19.15 -0.93
C ALA A 135 -21.33 18.74 0.40
N LEU A 136 -22.12 18.77 1.45
CA LEU A 136 -21.79 18.17 2.75
C LEU A 136 -22.74 16.98 2.97
N MET A 137 -22.20 15.86 3.45
CA MET A 137 -23.04 14.69 3.79
C MET A 137 -23.98 15.05 4.93
N THR A 138 -25.25 14.68 4.79
CA THR A 138 -26.20 14.81 5.90
C THR A 138 -26.03 13.66 6.89
N TYR A 139 -26.41 13.85 8.15
CA TYR A 139 -26.44 12.78 9.15
C TYR A 139 -27.26 11.58 8.66
N GLU A 140 -28.42 11.82 8.04
CA GLU A 140 -29.31 10.77 7.55
C GLU A 140 -28.66 9.88 6.48
N VAL A 141 -27.89 10.45 5.57
CA VAL A 141 -27.13 9.69 4.57
C VAL A 141 -26.06 8.85 5.24
N GLY A 142 -25.24 9.45 6.11
CA GLY A 142 -24.20 8.73 6.82
C GLY A 142 -24.75 7.61 7.71
N LYS A 143 -25.86 7.85 8.40
CA LYS A 143 -26.56 6.85 9.20
C LYS A 143 -26.98 5.65 8.33
N LYS A 144 -27.64 5.88 7.19
CA LYS A 144 -28.01 4.81 6.26
C LYS A 144 -26.79 4.05 5.72
N ALA A 145 -25.67 4.71 5.51
CA ALA A 145 -24.42 4.06 5.11
C ALA A 145 -23.91 3.11 6.21
N LEU A 146 -23.95 3.52 7.49
CA LEU A 146 -23.57 2.64 8.61
C LEU A 146 -24.55 1.47 8.76
N ASP A 147 -25.87 1.70 8.60
CA ASP A 147 -26.88 0.64 8.61
C ASP A 147 -26.65 -0.36 7.47
N PHE A 148 -26.31 0.11 6.27
CA PHE A 148 -25.92 -0.73 5.14
C PHE A 148 -24.68 -1.58 5.46
N LEU A 149 -23.63 -0.98 6.05
CA LEU A 149 -22.42 -1.70 6.43
C LEU A 149 -22.72 -2.82 7.42
N ILE A 150 -23.51 -2.56 8.44
CA ILE A 150 -23.93 -3.57 9.43
C ILE A 150 -24.67 -4.71 8.72
N ALA A 151 -25.66 -4.40 7.89
CA ALA A 151 -26.51 -5.38 7.21
C ALA A 151 -25.71 -6.26 6.21
N ASN A 152 -24.64 -5.73 5.59
CA ASN A 152 -23.88 -6.40 4.55
C ASN A 152 -22.52 -6.96 5.04
N SER A 153 -22.24 -6.89 6.35
CA SER A 153 -20.99 -7.37 6.94
C SER A 153 -21.03 -8.84 7.43
N GLY A 154 -22.18 -9.51 7.33
CA GLY A 154 -22.35 -10.89 7.77
C GLY A 154 -21.93 -11.07 9.23
N THR A 155 -21.15 -12.11 9.51
CA THR A 155 -20.62 -12.42 10.85
C THR A 155 -19.35 -11.62 11.23
N ARG A 156 -18.87 -10.75 10.34
CA ARG A 156 -17.68 -9.95 10.61
C ARG A 156 -17.95 -8.95 11.73
N ARG A 157 -17.15 -8.99 12.79
CA ARG A 157 -17.30 -8.13 13.96
C ARG A 157 -16.65 -6.76 13.74
N ASN A 158 -15.38 -6.74 13.28
CA ASN A 158 -14.62 -5.49 13.09
C ASN A 158 -14.97 -4.86 11.74
N LEU A 159 -15.50 -3.64 11.78
CA LEU A 159 -15.90 -2.85 10.63
C LEU A 159 -15.07 -1.56 10.60
N GLU A 160 -14.67 -1.11 9.42
CA GLU A 160 -13.84 0.08 9.25
C GLU A 160 -14.65 1.19 8.57
N VAL A 161 -14.50 2.40 9.08
CA VAL A 161 -15.16 3.59 8.52
C VAL A 161 -14.14 4.72 8.45
N ASP A 162 -13.84 5.13 7.21
CA ASP A 162 -12.93 6.23 6.95
C ASP A 162 -13.75 7.49 6.63
N PHE A 163 -13.61 8.52 7.46
CA PHE A 163 -14.13 9.84 7.17
C PHE A 163 -13.17 10.57 6.23
N PHE A 164 -13.62 10.81 5.02
CA PHE A 164 -12.81 11.27 3.89
C PHE A 164 -13.57 12.33 3.07
N GLY A 165 -13.09 12.60 1.83
CA GLY A 165 -13.69 13.50 0.85
C GLY A 165 -12.72 14.61 0.45
N GLY A 166 -13.17 15.85 0.42
CA GLY A 166 -12.30 17.01 0.29
C GLY A 166 -11.59 17.29 1.62
N GLU A 167 -12.30 17.91 2.58
CA GLU A 167 -11.82 18.05 3.96
C GLU A 167 -12.93 17.70 4.96
N PRO A 168 -12.84 16.54 5.63
CA PRO A 168 -13.89 16.07 6.54
C PRO A 168 -14.17 17.00 7.73
N LEU A 169 -13.18 17.74 8.20
CA LEU A 169 -13.36 18.66 9.32
C LEU A 169 -14.26 19.85 8.99
N MET A 170 -14.57 20.08 7.72
CA MET A 170 -15.57 21.08 7.31
C MET A 170 -17.00 20.66 7.69
N ASN A 171 -17.23 19.38 7.94
CA ASN A 171 -18.52 18.83 8.37
C ASN A 171 -18.39 18.04 9.67
N TRP A 172 -17.63 18.59 10.62
CA TRP A 172 -17.20 17.89 11.83
C TRP A 172 -18.36 17.45 12.74
N GLN A 173 -19.45 18.23 12.77
CA GLN A 173 -20.60 17.85 13.61
C GLN A 173 -21.20 16.52 13.14
N VAL A 174 -21.35 16.31 11.84
CA VAL A 174 -21.86 15.05 11.28
C VAL A 174 -20.91 13.89 11.58
N VAL A 175 -19.59 14.10 11.53
CA VAL A 175 -18.62 13.06 11.94
C VAL A 175 -18.87 12.63 13.39
N LYS A 176 -19.02 13.59 14.33
CA LYS A 176 -19.29 13.29 15.75
C LYS A 176 -20.60 12.52 15.92
N ASP A 177 -21.65 12.94 15.24
CA ASP A 177 -22.97 12.32 15.34
C ASP A 177 -22.96 10.89 14.78
N LEU A 178 -22.24 10.65 13.67
CA LEU A 178 -22.08 9.31 13.11
C LEU A 178 -21.24 8.38 13.99
N VAL A 179 -20.18 8.88 14.62
CA VAL A 179 -19.41 8.11 15.61
C VAL A 179 -20.29 7.73 16.78
N ALA A 180 -21.04 8.67 17.35
CA ALA A 180 -21.97 8.38 18.44
C ALA A 180 -23.00 7.33 18.03
N TYR A 181 -23.59 7.46 16.85
CA TYR A 181 -24.51 6.46 16.31
C TYR A 181 -23.85 5.08 16.15
N GLY A 182 -22.65 5.01 15.59
CA GLY A 182 -21.90 3.76 15.45
C GLY A 182 -21.66 3.07 16.80
N ARG A 183 -21.23 3.82 17.83
CA ARG A 183 -21.05 3.30 19.20
C ARG A 183 -22.35 2.75 19.83
N GLU A 184 -23.49 3.30 19.49
CA GLU A 184 -24.79 2.74 19.90
C GLU A 184 -25.10 1.43 19.16
N GLN A 185 -24.86 1.38 17.84
CA GLN A 185 -25.11 0.21 17.02
C GLN A 185 -24.18 -0.97 17.35
N GLU A 186 -22.95 -0.73 17.79
CA GLU A 186 -22.03 -1.77 18.28
C GLU A 186 -22.68 -2.65 19.35
N LYS A 187 -23.43 -2.04 20.27
CA LYS A 187 -24.10 -2.74 21.39
C LYS A 187 -25.26 -3.62 20.94
N LEU A 188 -25.89 -3.25 19.80
CA LEU A 188 -27.10 -3.93 19.31
C LEU A 188 -26.78 -5.07 18.33
N HIS A 189 -25.65 -5.00 17.63
CA HIS A 189 -25.34 -5.86 16.50
C HIS A 189 -24.07 -6.71 16.64
N ASP A 190 -23.43 -6.75 17.83
CA ASP A 190 -22.13 -7.40 18.05
C ASP A 190 -21.09 -6.98 16.99
N LYS A 191 -21.01 -5.68 16.75
CA LYS A 191 -20.04 -5.06 15.85
C LYS A 191 -19.06 -4.21 16.63
N HIS A 192 -17.93 -3.92 16.02
CA HIS A 192 -16.95 -2.98 16.53
C HIS A 192 -16.45 -2.10 15.37
N PHE A 193 -16.78 -0.81 15.43
CA PHE A 193 -16.35 0.16 14.44
C PHE A 193 -14.95 0.70 14.76
N ARG A 194 -14.09 0.64 13.77
CA ARG A 194 -12.78 1.28 13.79
C ARG A 194 -12.88 2.51 12.90
N PHE A 195 -12.92 3.68 13.54
CA PHE A 195 -13.04 4.95 12.84
C PHE A 195 -11.67 5.52 12.51
N THR A 196 -11.52 5.99 11.28
CA THR A 196 -10.35 6.74 10.80
C THR A 196 -10.83 8.08 10.23
N VAL A 197 -10.02 9.12 10.37
CA VAL A 197 -10.23 10.40 9.68
C VAL A 197 -8.96 10.80 8.94
N THR A 198 -9.11 11.23 7.69
CA THR A 198 -8.03 11.80 6.88
C THR A 198 -8.24 13.31 6.77
N THR A 199 -7.27 14.11 7.22
CA THR A 199 -7.41 15.57 7.24
C THR A 199 -6.16 16.29 6.76
N ASN A 200 -6.35 17.47 6.15
CA ASN A 200 -5.28 18.40 5.85
C ASN A 200 -4.85 19.25 7.07
N GLY A 201 -5.53 19.12 8.21
CA GLY A 201 -5.19 19.73 9.49
C GLY A 201 -5.47 21.22 9.64
N VAL A 202 -5.89 21.92 8.60
CA VAL A 202 -6.15 23.38 8.68
C VAL A 202 -7.14 23.73 9.79
N LEU A 203 -8.23 22.94 9.89
CA LEU A 203 -9.30 23.14 10.88
C LEU A 203 -9.05 22.43 12.22
N LEU A 204 -7.97 21.65 12.33
CA LEU A 204 -7.65 20.96 13.57
C LEU A 204 -7.44 21.97 14.72
N ASN A 205 -8.12 21.75 15.83
CA ASN A 205 -8.03 22.49 17.08
C ASN A 205 -8.07 21.54 18.28
N ASP A 206 -7.99 22.05 19.49
CA ASP A 206 -7.90 21.24 20.70
C ASP A 206 -9.13 20.37 20.93
N ASP A 207 -10.34 20.87 20.71
CA ASP A 207 -11.58 20.11 20.89
C ASP A 207 -11.68 18.95 19.87
N ILE A 208 -11.30 19.21 18.62
CA ILE A 208 -11.25 18.19 17.57
C ILE A 208 -10.20 17.14 17.90
N GLN A 209 -9.01 17.56 18.36
CA GLN A 209 -7.94 16.66 18.73
C GLN A 209 -8.32 15.76 19.92
N GLU A 210 -8.99 16.31 20.95
CA GLU A 210 -9.48 15.52 22.08
C GLU A 210 -10.46 14.45 21.60
N PHE A 211 -11.41 14.80 20.74
CA PHE A 211 -12.36 13.85 20.17
C PHE A 211 -11.66 12.76 19.34
N ILE A 212 -10.71 13.14 18.46
CA ILE A 212 -9.91 12.20 17.66
C ILE A 212 -9.18 11.21 18.57
N ASN A 213 -8.53 11.69 19.63
CA ASN A 213 -7.80 10.83 20.56
C ASN A 213 -8.69 9.83 21.28
N LYS A 214 -9.91 10.22 21.57
CA LYS A 214 -10.87 9.37 22.29
C LYS A 214 -11.57 8.33 21.39
N GLU A 215 -11.98 8.75 20.21
CA GLU A 215 -12.93 8.00 19.40
C GLU A 215 -12.34 7.37 18.12
N MET A 216 -11.22 7.93 17.59
CA MET A 216 -10.64 7.45 16.34
C MET A 216 -9.53 6.43 16.59
N ASP A 217 -9.65 5.27 15.95
CA ASP A 217 -8.62 4.23 15.98
C ASP A 217 -7.35 4.66 15.26
N ASN A 218 -7.50 5.45 14.19
CA ASN A 218 -6.39 6.00 13.44
C ASN A 218 -6.71 7.41 12.93
N VAL A 219 -5.67 8.19 12.62
CA VAL A 219 -5.79 9.48 11.95
C VAL A 219 -4.69 9.63 10.90
N VAL A 220 -5.07 10.03 9.70
CA VAL A 220 -4.15 10.33 8.61
C VAL A 220 -4.07 11.84 8.45
N ILE A 221 -2.88 12.39 8.60
CA ILE A 221 -2.62 13.83 8.52
C ILE A 221 -1.74 14.12 7.30
N SER A 222 -2.21 15.01 6.45
CA SER A 222 -1.62 15.22 5.12
C SER A 222 -0.52 16.27 5.16
N LEU A 223 0.73 15.87 4.89
CA LEU A 223 1.92 16.72 4.79
C LEU A 223 2.87 16.14 3.76
N ASP A 224 3.28 16.94 2.76
CA ASP A 224 4.06 16.42 1.63
C ASP A 224 5.57 16.42 1.85
N GLY A 225 6.07 17.11 2.88
CA GLY A 225 7.50 17.16 3.15
C GLY A 225 7.96 18.49 3.75
N ARG A 226 9.16 18.92 3.33
CA ARG A 226 9.73 20.23 3.68
C ARG A 226 8.78 21.35 3.31
N LYS A 227 8.95 22.50 3.96
CA LYS A 227 8.02 23.64 3.81
C LYS A 227 7.79 24.05 2.35
N GLU A 228 8.86 24.19 1.58
CA GLU A 228 8.79 24.60 0.18
C GLU A 228 8.08 23.56 -0.71
N VAL A 229 8.21 22.24 -0.38
CA VAL A 229 7.52 21.15 -1.06
C VAL A 229 6.03 21.23 -0.74
N ASN A 230 5.69 21.23 0.54
CA ASN A 230 4.30 21.27 0.97
C ASN A 230 3.58 22.53 0.46
N ASP A 231 4.16 23.70 0.62
CA ASP A 231 3.52 24.96 0.27
C ASP A 231 3.37 25.15 -1.26
N ARG A 232 4.25 24.52 -2.05
CA ARG A 232 4.13 24.48 -3.51
C ARG A 232 2.92 23.66 -3.97
N MET A 233 2.69 22.51 -3.33
CA MET A 233 1.71 21.52 -3.81
C MET A 233 0.38 21.58 -3.06
N ARG A 234 0.36 22.09 -1.81
CA ARG A 234 -0.82 22.18 -0.93
C ARG A 234 -1.12 23.61 -0.45
N PRO A 235 -1.24 24.58 -1.37
CA PRO A 235 -1.56 25.94 -1.00
C PRO A 235 -3.03 26.10 -0.59
N PHE A 236 -3.32 27.17 0.13
CA PHE A 236 -4.66 27.72 0.21
C PHE A 236 -5.13 28.24 -1.15
N ARG A 237 -6.44 28.41 -1.33
CA ARG A 237 -7.03 29.00 -2.56
C ARG A 237 -6.48 30.40 -2.89
N ASN A 238 -5.97 31.14 -1.92
CA ASN A 238 -5.32 32.44 -2.14
C ASN A 238 -3.83 32.35 -2.45
N GLY A 239 -3.31 31.13 -2.66
CA GLY A 239 -1.90 30.86 -2.99
C GLY A 239 -0.93 30.86 -1.80
N LYS A 240 -1.38 31.16 -0.56
CA LYS A 240 -0.52 31.07 0.62
C LYS A 240 -0.22 29.62 0.97
N GLY A 241 0.99 29.36 1.50
CA GLY A 241 1.37 28.04 2.02
C GLY A 241 0.60 27.66 3.27
N SER A 242 0.42 26.35 3.45
CA SER A 242 -0.29 25.78 4.61
C SER A 242 0.65 25.27 5.72
N TYR A 243 1.93 25.04 5.43
CA TYR A 243 2.90 24.36 6.28
C TYR A 243 2.99 24.94 7.69
N ASP A 244 3.24 26.24 7.83
CA ASP A 244 3.44 26.89 9.13
C ASP A 244 2.20 26.80 10.05
N LEU A 245 1.01 26.67 9.46
CA LEU A 245 -0.23 26.50 10.21
C LEU A 245 -0.44 25.07 10.68
N ILE A 246 -0.12 24.06 9.83
CA ILE A 246 -0.51 22.67 10.09
C ILE A 246 0.54 21.91 10.91
N VAL A 247 1.83 22.15 10.70
CA VAL A 247 2.90 21.37 11.34
C VAL A 247 2.84 21.39 12.86
N PRO A 248 2.70 22.56 13.53
CA PRO A 248 2.59 22.58 15.00
C PRO A 248 1.37 21.79 15.53
N LYS A 249 0.27 21.78 14.77
CA LYS A 249 -0.93 21.02 15.13
C LYS A 249 -0.71 19.52 14.98
N PHE A 250 0.01 19.11 13.94
CA PHE A 250 0.35 17.70 13.69
C PHE A 250 1.32 17.16 14.73
N GLN A 251 2.34 17.93 15.13
CA GLN A 251 3.24 17.55 16.21
C GLN A 251 2.46 17.37 17.53
N LYS A 252 1.60 18.32 17.88
CA LYS A 252 0.76 18.21 19.07
C LYS A 252 -0.15 16.96 19.02
N LEU A 253 -0.75 16.66 17.88
CA LEU A 253 -1.59 15.48 17.71
C LEU A 253 -0.78 14.19 17.87
N ALA A 254 0.37 14.08 17.19
CA ALA A 254 1.23 12.91 17.25
C ALA A 254 1.72 12.64 18.69
N ASP A 255 2.18 13.69 19.39
CA ASP A 255 2.62 13.60 20.79
C ASP A 255 1.49 13.17 21.73
N SER A 256 0.29 13.73 21.56
CA SER A 256 -0.88 13.37 22.36
C SER A 256 -1.37 11.93 22.14
N ARG A 257 -0.94 11.29 21.05
CA ARG A 257 -1.18 9.88 20.73
C ARG A 257 0.02 8.99 21.06
N ASN A 258 1.03 9.46 21.77
CA ASN A 258 2.29 8.77 22.07
C ASN A 258 3.00 8.22 20.82
N GLN A 259 2.95 8.97 19.72
CA GLN A 259 3.52 8.60 18.42
C GLN A 259 2.94 7.31 17.81
N GLU A 260 1.70 6.95 18.15
CA GLU A 260 1.01 5.76 17.67
C GLU A 260 -0.35 6.09 17.05
N ARG A 261 -0.85 5.17 16.22
CA ARG A 261 -2.20 5.25 15.62
C ARG A 261 -2.47 6.54 14.86
N TYR A 262 -1.46 7.03 14.17
CA TYR A 262 -1.55 8.09 13.17
C TYR A 262 -0.58 7.80 12.02
N TYR A 263 -0.77 8.47 10.90
CA TYR A 263 0.22 8.53 9.82
C TYR A 263 0.32 9.95 9.28
N ILE A 264 1.57 10.45 9.15
CA ILE A 264 1.86 11.49 8.18
C ILE A 264 1.75 10.85 6.80
N ARG A 265 0.91 11.41 5.94
CA ARG A 265 0.81 10.98 4.56
C ARG A 265 1.13 12.12 3.61
N GLY A 266 2.25 11.99 2.92
CA GLY A 266 2.69 12.91 1.89
C GLY A 266 2.52 12.35 0.48
N THR A 267 2.69 13.22 -0.49
CA THR A 267 2.76 12.88 -1.91
C THR A 267 4.02 13.49 -2.50
N PHE A 268 4.91 12.67 -3.07
CA PHE A 268 6.00 13.20 -3.84
C PHE A 268 5.65 13.29 -5.32
N THR A 269 6.25 14.24 -5.99
CA THR A 269 5.98 14.58 -7.38
C THR A 269 7.29 14.74 -8.14
N ARG A 270 7.25 14.95 -9.44
CA ARG A 270 8.43 15.33 -10.23
C ARG A 270 9.16 16.57 -9.69
N ASN A 271 8.48 17.41 -8.91
CA ASN A 271 9.06 18.62 -8.32
C ASN A 271 9.90 18.38 -7.04
N ASN A 272 9.86 17.17 -6.47
CA ASN A 272 10.61 16.75 -5.30
C ASN A 272 10.98 15.26 -5.38
N LEU A 273 11.68 14.90 -6.44
CA LEU A 273 12.19 13.52 -6.61
C LEU A 273 13.16 13.11 -5.50
N ASP A 274 13.74 14.08 -4.78
CA ASP A 274 14.55 13.90 -3.58
C ASP A 274 13.71 13.65 -2.31
N PHE A 275 12.62 12.90 -2.44
CA PHE A 275 11.63 12.66 -1.37
C PHE A 275 12.19 12.00 -0.12
N SER A 276 13.35 11.35 -0.19
CA SER A 276 14.04 10.84 1.01
C SER A 276 14.38 11.97 1.99
N GLU A 277 14.67 13.20 1.49
CA GLU A 277 14.90 14.38 2.32
C GLU A 277 13.60 14.86 3.00
N ASP A 278 12.45 14.64 2.37
CA ASP A 278 11.15 14.93 2.97
C ASP A 278 10.83 13.95 4.11
N VAL A 279 11.16 12.67 3.97
CA VAL A 279 11.03 11.67 5.05
C VAL A 279 12.00 11.98 6.21
N LYS A 280 13.25 12.36 5.91
CA LYS A 280 14.22 12.81 6.92
C LYS A 280 13.68 14.00 7.70
N HIS A 281 13.11 14.96 6.99
CA HIS A 281 12.47 16.13 7.60
C HIS A 281 11.33 15.74 8.55
N PHE A 282 10.49 14.76 8.19
CA PHE A 282 9.47 14.26 9.12
C PHE A 282 10.08 13.66 10.40
N ALA A 283 11.17 12.87 10.24
CA ALA A 283 11.88 12.30 11.38
C ALA A 283 12.48 13.39 12.29
N GLU A 284 13.04 14.46 11.71
CA GLU A 284 13.57 15.62 12.45
C GLU A 284 12.47 16.40 13.18
N LEU A 285 11.26 16.46 12.63
CA LEU A 285 10.09 17.02 13.30
C LEU A 285 9.55 16.15 14.44
N GLY A 286 10.10 14.94 14.63
CA GLY A 286 9.73 14.01 15.70
C GLY A 286 8.64 13.00 15.34
N PHE A 287 8.19 12.95 14.09
CA PHE A 287 7.17 11.99 13.68
C PHE A 287 7.74 10.57 13.59
N LYS A 288 6.95 9.57 14.00
CA LYS A 288 7.33 8.15 14.02
C LYS A 288 6.52 7.28 13.07
N GLN A 289 5.42 7.77 12.52
CA GLN A 289 4.56 7.02 11.58
C GLN A 289 4.44 7.81 10.28
N MET A 290 5.04 7.33 9.20
CA MET A 290 5.22 8.10 7.97
C MET A 290 4.85 7.29 6.73
N SER A 291 4.33 7.99 5.73
CA SER A 291 4.02 7.46 4.39
C SER A 291 4.22 8.58 3.37
N ILE A 292 4.92 8.31 2.28
CA ILE A 292 4.98 9.19 1.11
C ILE A 292 4.66 8.38 -0.14
N GLU A 293 3.60 8.76 -0.83
CA GLU A 293 3.13 8.12 -2.06
C GLU A 293 3.67 8.86 -3.30
N PRO A 294 3.99 8.16 -4.40
CA PRO A 294 4.18 8.81 -5.68
C PRO A 294 2.86 9.43 -6.17
N VAL A 295 2.93 10.62 -6.74
CA VAL A 295 1.79 11.17 -7.46
C VAL A 295 1.46 10.29 -8.66
N VAL A 296 0.17 10.10 -8.90
CA VAL A 296 -0.33 9.47 -10.12
C VAL A 296 -1.16 10.52 -10.86
N GLY A 297 -0.82 10.77 -12.11
CA GLY A 297 -1.44 11.80 -12.94
C GLY A 297 -1.16 11.56 -14.42
N ASP A 298 -1.72 12.38 -15.27
CA ASP A 298 -1.45 12.39 -16.70
C ASP A 298 -0.03 12.88 -16.96
N GLU A 299 0.68 12.30 -17.95
CA GLU A 299 2.04 12.71 -18.29
C GLU A 299 2.15 14.19 -18.73
N SER A 300 1.05 14.80 -19.15
CA SER A 300 1.00 16.23 -19.48
C SER A 300 1.01 17.14 -18.25
N ASP A 301 0.71 16.60 -17.06
CA ASP A 301 0.75 17.36 -15.83
C ASP A 301 2.21 17.71 -15.44
N PRO A 302 2.48 18.96 -15.08
CA PRO A 302 3.86 19.41 -14.81
C PRO A 302 4.49 18.77 -13.55
N TYR A 303 3.67 18.13 -12.73
CA TYR A 303 4.10 17.44 -11.51
C TYR A 303 4.13 15.90 -11.67
N ALA A 304 3.63 15.37 -12.79
CA ALA A 304 3.55 13.92 -13.00
C ALA A 304 4.94 13.29 -13.10
N ILE A 305 5.08 12.14 -12.45
CA ILE A 305 6.25 11.27 -12.56
C ILE A 305 6.25 10.61 -13.93
N ARG A 306 7.43 10.51 -14.55
CA ARG A 306 7.65 9.91 -15.86
C ARG A 306 8.68 8.79 -15.77
N GLU A 307 8.77 7.98 -16.82
CA GLU A 307 9.72 6.86 -16.88
C GLU A 307 11.18 7.33 -16.68
N GLU A 308 11.55 8.48 -17.25
CA GLU A 308 12.87 9.08 -17.12
C GLU A 308 13.26 9.48 -15.68
N ASP A 309 12.28 9.58 -14.76
CA ASP A 309 12.50 9.91 -13.35
C ASP A 309 12.82 8.67 -12.50
N LEU A 310 12.52 7.45 -13.00
CA LEU A 310 12.65 6.20 -12.26
C LEU A 310 14.06 5.95 -11.70
N PRO A 311 15.16 6.18 -12.45
CA PRO A 311 16.50 5.95 -11.89
C PRO A 311 16.76 6.80 -10.64
N GLN A 312 16.36 8.07 -10.63
CA GLN A 312 16.50 8.92 -9.45
C GLN A 312 15.61 8.46 -8.31
N ILE A 313 14.36 8.05 -8.59
CA ILE A 313 13.44 7.52 -7.59
C ILE A 313 14.00 6.25 -6.93
N PHE A 314 14.62 5.37 -7.70
CA PHE A 314 15.25 4.15 -7.18
C PHE A 314 16.41 4.46 -6.25
N ASP A 315 17.27 5.42 -6.62
CA ASP A 315 18.35 5.91 -5.76
C ASP A 315 17.80 6.49 -4.44
N GLU A 316 16.70 7.22 -4.50
CA GLU A 316 16.08 7.80 -3.29
C GLU A 316 15.48 6.73 -2.38
N TYR A 317 14.88 5.66 -2.92
CA TYR A 317 14.46 4.52 -2.10
C TYR A 317 15.66 3.82 -1.43
N ASP A 318 16.78 3.65 -2.14
CA ASP A 318 18.00 3.06 -1.57
C ASP A 318 18.62 3.94 -0.47
N LYS A 319 18.65 5.27 -0.67
CA LYS A 319 19.09 6.23 0.35
C LYS A 319 18.19 6.19 1.59
N LEU A 320 16.88 6.15 1.37
CA LEU A 320 15.91 6.07 2.47
C LEU A 320 16.04 4.76 3.24
N ALA A 321 16.24 3.64 2.57
CA ALA A 321 16.44 2.34 3.20
C ALA A 321 17.69 2.34 4.11
N ARG A 322 18.83 2.89 3.62
CA ARG A 322 20.04 3.08 4.44
C ARG A 322 19.78 3.97 5.65
N TYR A 323 19.07 5.07 5.47
CA TYR A 323 18.76 6.00 6.54
C TYR A 323 17.89 5.36 7.63
N ILE A 324 16.92 4.53 7.26
CA ILE A 324 16.06 3.80 8.20
C ILE A 324 16.92 2.83 9.04
N ILE A 325 17.80 2.04 8.42
CA ILE A 325 18.71 1.13 9.12
C ILE A 325 19.60 1.90 10.09
N GLU A 326 20.18 3.03 9.64
CA GLU A 326 21.04 3.86 10.50
C GLU A 326 20.28 4.40 11.72
N LYS A 327 19.04 4.85 11.53
CA LYS A 327 18.20 5.37 12.62
C LYS A 327 17.79 4.27 13.60
N ASP A 328 17.46 3.10 13.09
CA ASP A 328 17.10 1.96 13.94
C ASP A 328 18.27 1.52 14.82
N LYS A 329 19.47 1.39 14.26
CA LYS A 329 20.71 1.11 15.01
C LYS A 329 21.01 2.10 16.13
N LYS A 330 20.58 3.36 16.00
CA LYS A 330 20.73 4.40 17.01
C LYS A 330 19.60 4.44 18.05
N GLY A 331 18.60 3.56 17.93
CA GLY A 331 17.40 3.60 18.77
C GLY A 331 16.47 4.79 18.46
N GLU A 332 16.67 5.44 17.30
CA GLU A 332 15.88 6.57 16.82
C GLU A 332 14.88 6.14 15.73
N GLY A 333 14.64 4.84 15.58
CA GLY A 333 13.82 4.24 14.53
C GLY A 333 12.44 4.88 14.40
N PHE A 334 11.90 4.82 13.19
CA PHE A 334 10.55 5.23 12.82
C PHE A 334 9.96 4.23 11.82
N ASN A 335 8.66 4.27 11.67
CA ASN A 335 7.94 3.42 10.76
C ASN A 335 7.67 4.13 9.43
N PHE A 336 8.18 3.58 8.34
CA PHE A 336 7.87 4.02 6.98
C PHE A 336 6.95 2.98 6.34
N PHE A 337 5.69 3.35 6.12
CA PHE A 337 4.61 2.45 5.71
C PHE A 337 4.96 1.56 4.51
N HIS A 338 5.63 2.13 3.49
CA HIS A 338 5.94 1.40 2.26
C HIS A 338 7.07 0.39 2.39
N PHE A 339 7.81 0.40 3.50
CA PHE A 339 8.83 -0.60 3.80
C PHE A 339 8.39 -1.57 4.91
N MET A 340 7.13 -1.48 5.34
CA MET A 340 6.56 -2.47 6.23
C MET A 340 6.25 -3.75 5.48
N ILE A 341 7.06 -4.76 5.68
CA ILE A 341 6.90 -6.09 5.11
C ILE A 341 6.90 -7.13 6.24
N ASP A 342 6.02 -8.11 6.12
CA ASP A 342 5.99 -9.26 7.03
C ASP A 342 6.47 -10.50 6.24
N LEU A 343 7.66 -10.97 6.56
CA LEU A 343 8.28 -12.13 5.94
C LEU A 343 7.89 -13.45 6.65
N GLU A 344 7.35 -13.40 7.89
CA GLU A 344 7.01 -14.59 8.67
C GLU A 344 5.58 -15.10 8.41
N GLY A 345 4.62 -14.23 8.32
CA GLY A 345 3.21 -14.60 8.20
C GLY A 345 2.45 -13.87 7.10
N GLY A 346 2.59 -12.56 7.07
CA GLY A 346 1.92 -11.66 6.13
C GLY A 346 0.38 -11.71 6.20
N PRO A 347 -0.32 -10.96 5.34
CA PRO A 347 -1.78 -10.98 5.26
C PRO A 347 -2.29 -12.33 4.74
N CYS A 348 -3.57 -12.62 5.00
CA CYS A 348 -4.19 -13.84 4.48
C CYS A 348 -4.08 -13.93 2.95
N LEU A 349 -4.06 -15.15 2.41
CA LEU A 349 -3.89 -15.43 0.99
C LEU A 349 -4.79 -14.55 0.10
N TYR A 350 -6.08 -14.43 0.45
CA TYR A 350 -7.01 -13.62 -0.34
C TYR A 350 -6.54 -12.16 -0.51
N LYS A 351 -6.06 -11.54 0.57
CA LYS A 351 -5.55 -10.17 0.52
C LYS A 351 -4.27 -10.05 -0.29
N ARG A 352 -3.41 -11.07 -0.26
CA ARG A 352 -2.20 -11.13 -1.10
C ARG A 352 -2.52 -11.24 -2.59
N LEU A 353 -3.65 -11.86 -2.94
CA LEU A 353 -4.04 -12.08 -4.32
C LEU A 353 -4.81 -10.91 -4.95
N SER A 354 -5.71 -10.26 -4.19
CA SER A 354 -6.68 -9.29 -4.71
C SER A 354 -6.60 -7.88 -4.10
N GLY A 355 -5.65 -7.63 -3.20
CA GLY A 355 -5.35 -6.31 -2.67
C GLY A 355 -6.39 -5.73 -1.71
N CYS A 356 -6.75 -4.45 -1.89
CA CYS A 356 -7.52 -3.66 -0.91
C CYS A 356 -9.00 -4.04 -0.78
N GLY A 357 -9.55 -4.84 -1.70
CA GLY A 357 -10.96 -5.23 -1.70
C GLY A 357 -11.91 -4.15 -2.24
N SER A 358 -11.40 -3.20 -2.99
CA SER A 358 -12.20 -2.19 -3.72
C SER A 358 -13.33 -2.85 -4.51
N GLY A 359 -14.53 -2.27 -4.46
CA GLY A 359 -15.73 -2.77 -5.14
C GLY A 359 -16.33 -4.04 -4.56
N THR A 360 -15.68 -4.71 -3.61
CA THR A 360 -16.14 -5.98 -3.02
C THR A 360 -16.27 -5.95 -1.51
N GLU A 361 -15.20 -5.65 -0.80
CA GLU A 361 -15.15 -5.57 0.66
C GLU A 361 -15.08 -4.13 1.18
N TYR A 362 -14.71 -3.19 0.32
CA TYR A 362 -14.55 -1.76 0.58
C TYR A 362 -15.30 -0.96 -0.48
N LEU A 363 -16.11 0.03 -0.05
CA LEU A 363 -16.89 0.92 -0.91
C LEU A 363 -16.72 2.38 -0.47
N ALA A 364 -16.81 3.31 -1.42
CA ALA A 364 -16.96 4.73 -1.14
C ALA A 364 -18.43 5.14 -1.17
N VAL A 365 -18.81 6.10 -0.32
CA VAL A 365 -20.16 6.65 -0.22
C VAL A 365 -20.10 8.15 -0.38
N THR A 366 -20.80 8.69 -1.40
CA THR A 366 -20.87 10.13 -1.66
C THR A 366 -21.78 10.87 -0.65
N PRO A 367 -21.74 12.22 -0.59
CA PRO A 367 -22.68 12.99 0.22
C PRO A 367 -24.17 12.77 -0.12
N TRP A 368 -24.47 12.23 -1.29
CA TRP A 368 -25.82 11.88 -1.75
C TRP A 368 -26.20 10.43 -1.46
N GLY A 369 -25.25 9.63 -0.96
CA GLY A 369 -25.45 8.23 -0.62
C GLY A 369 -25.13 7.25 -1.75
N ASP A 370 -24.54 7.68 -2.85
CA ASP A 370 -24.17 6.80 -3.96
C ASP A 370 -22.96 5.94 -3.61
N PHE A 371 -23.00 4.67 -3.98
CA PHE A 371 -21.91 3.72 -3.79
C PHE A 371 -21.01 3.63 -5.01
N TYR A 372 -19.69 3.68 -4.76
CA TYR A 372 -18.64 3.46 -5.75
C TYR A 372 -17.62 2.43 -5.23
N PRO A 373 -16.85 1.74 -6.12
CA PRO A 373 -15.84 0.77 -5.71
C PRO A 373 -14.79 1.33 -4.73
N CYS A 374 -14.33 2.57 -4.94
CA CYS A 374 -13.51 3.33 -4.01
C CYS A 374 -13.58 4.83 -4.33
N HIS A 375 -12.93 5.66 -3.50
CA HIS A 375 -12.90 7.12 -3.67
C HIS A 375 -12.35 7.60 -5.02
N GLN A 376 -11.50 6.80 -5.69
CA GLN A 376 -10.92 7.13 -6.99
C GLN A 376 -11.91 6.99 -8.17
N PHE A 377 -13.00 6.26 -7.99
CA PHE A 377 -14.03 6.06 -9.01
C PHE A 377 -15.25 6.95 -8.80
N VAL A 378 -15.28 7.75 -7.73
CA VAL A 378 -16.40 8.65 -7.46
C VAL A 378 -16.52 9.69 -8.57
N GLY A 379 -17.73 9.81 -9.14
CA GLY A 379 -18.04 10.69 -10.26
C GLY A 379 -18.02 10.00 -11.64
N ASP A 380 -17.50 8.77 -11.74
CA ASP A 380 -17.60 7.98 -12.96
C ASP A 380 -18.87 7.12 -12.94
N GLU A 381 -19.86 7.48 -13.77
CA GLU A 381 -21.15 6.80 -13.84
C GLU A 381 -21.06 5.31 -14.22
N ASN A 382 -19.97 4.89 -14.88
CA ASN A 382 -19.73 3.48 -15.21
C ASN A 382 -19.57 2.64 -13.94
N PHE A 383 -19.06 3.24 -12.86
CA PHE A 383 -18.81 2.58 -11.58
C PHE A 383 -19.82 2.94 -10.47
N LEU A 384 -20.92 3.59 -10.80
CA LEU A 384 -22.02 3.79 -9.85
C LEU A 384 -22.67 2.45 -9.53
N MET A 385 -22.49 1.94 -8.31
CA MET A 385 -22.94 0.60 -7.89
C MET A 385 -24.35 0.57 -7.30
N GLY A 386 -24.89 1.70 -6.89
CA GLY A 386 -26.18 1.83 -6.22
C GLY A 386 -26.21 3.00 -5.26
N ASN A 387 -27.17 2.99 -4.31
CA ASN A 387 -27.36 4.09 -3.36
C ASN A 387 -27.80 3.55 -1.98
N VAL A 388 -27.53 4.29 -0.91
CA VAL A 388 -27.88 3.89 0.48
C VAL A 388 -29.37 3.61 0.69
N ASN A 389 -30.26 4.11 -0.20
CA ASN A 389 -31.69 3.88 -0.12
C ASN A 389 -32.13 2.57 -0.80
N GLU A 390 -31.40 2.13 -1.82
CA GLU A 390 -31.76 0.99 -2.68
C GLU A 390 -30.80 -0.19 -2.50
N GLY A 391 -29.63 0.05 -1.87
CA GLY A 391 -28.56 -0.92 -1.79
C GLY A 391 -27.74 -0.97 -3.09
N ILE A 392 -27.02 -2.10 -3.30
CA ILE A 392 -26.26 -2.35 -4.52
C ILE A 392 -27.22 -2.81 -5.61
N THR A 393 -27.37 -1.99 -6.65
CA THR A 393 -28.26 -2.25 -7.80
C THR A 393 -27.50 -2.77 -9.02
N ARG A 394 -26.15 -2.62 -9.03
CA ARG A 394 -25.26 -3.08 -10.10
C ARG A 394 -24.19 -4.03 -9.57
N PRO A 395 -24.57 -5.26 -9.16
CA PRO A 395 -23.63 -6.24 -8.59
C PRO A 395 -22.55 -6.73 -9.58
N GLU A 396 -22.82 -6.61 -10.89
CA GLU A 396 -21.85 -6.95 -11.95
C GLU A 396 -20.53 -6.18 -11.82
N ILE A 397 -20.55 -4.94 -11.31
CA ILE A 397 -19.36 -4.16 -11.05
C ILE A 397 -18.49 -4.86 -9.97
N ALA A 398 -19.10 -5.33 -8.88
CA ALA A 398 -18.39 -6.07 -7.85
C ALA A 398 -17.79 -7.38 -8.39
N ASP A 399 -18.48 -8.05 -9.33
CA ASP A 399 -17.99 -9.27 -9.96
C ASP A 399 -16.76 -9.00 -10.84
N GLU A 400 -16.76 -7.88 -11.58
CA GLU A 400 -15.60 -7.45 -12.36
C GLU A 400 -14.37 -7.20 -11.45
N PHE A 401 -14.52 -6.46 -10.36
CA PHE A 401 -13.45 -6.23 -9.39
C PHE A 401 -12.94 -7.52 -8.74
N ARG A 402 -13.83 -8.47 -8.46
CA ARG A 402 -13.47 -9.77 -7.87
C ARG A 402 -12.62 -10.61 -8.81
N CYS A 403 -12.80 -10.47 -10.11
CA CYS A 403 -12.00 -11.16 -11.11
C CYS A 403 -10.58 -10.63 -11.22
N CYS A 404 -10.30 -9.37 -10.79
CA CYS A 404 -8.99 -8.78 -10.86
C CYS A 404 -8.09 -9.29 -9.73
N ASN A 405 -7.03 -10.03 -10.06
CA ASN A 405 -6.07 -10.56 -9.10
C ASN A 405 -4.72 -10.85 -9.76
N VAL A 406 -3.72 -11.24 -8.97
CA VAL A 406 -2.34 -11.44 -9.45
C VAL A 406 -2.20 -12.56 -10.49
N TYR A 407 -3.16 -13.49 -10.59
CA TYR A 407 -3.14 -14.57 -11.59
C TYR A 407 -3.96 -14.27 -12.85
N THR A 408 -4.83 -13.28 -12.80
CA THR A 408 -5.58 -12.84 -14.00
C THR A 408 -4.88 -11.72 -14.75
N LYS A 409 -3.97 -11.01 -14.09
CA LYS A 409 -3.13 -9.96 -14.68
C LYS A 409 -1.84 -10.56 -15.25
N GLU A 410 -1.67 -10.53 -16.57
CA GLU A 410 -0.54 -11.20 -17.24
C GLU A 410 0.84 -10.73 -16.74
N LYS A 411 1.01 -9.42 -16.51
CA LYS A 411 2.26 -8.86 -15.96
C LYS A 411 2.53 -9.35 -14.53
N CYS A 412 1.48 -9.51 -13.72
CA CYS A 412 1.61 -9.95 -12.33
C CYS A 412 2.01 -11.41 -12.19
N LYS A 413 1.59 -12.30 -13.09
CA LYS A 413 1.96 -13.73 -13.05
C LYS A 413 3.47 -13.94 -13.01
N LYS A 414 4.23 -13.07 -13.68
CA LYS A 414 5.69 -13.14 -13.80
C LYS A 414 6.42 -12.17 -12.86
N CYS A 415 5.70 -11.47 -11.99
CA CYS A 415 6.27 -10.47 -11.11
C CYS A 415 6.68 -11.08 -9.76
N PHE A 416 7.91 -10.84 -9.33
CA PHE A 416 8.39 -11.31 -8.03
C PHE A 416 7.66 -10.65 -6.86
N ALA A 417 7.22 -9.40 -7.04
CA ALA A 417 6.54 -8.64 -6.00
C ALA A 417 5.04 -8.97 -5.86
N ARG A 418 4.50 -9.90 -6.65
CA ARG A 418 3.04 -10.15 -6.78
C ARG A 418 2.32 -10.37 -5.45
N PHE A 419 2.92 -11.10 -4.51
CA PHE A 419 2.31 -11.43 -3.22
C PHE A 419 2.50 -10.34 -2.15
N TYR A 420 3.31 -9.35 -2.43
CA TYR A 420 3.50 -8.15 -1.60
C TYR A 420 2.67 -6.97 -2.12
N CYS A 421 2.70 -6.74 -3.44
CA CYS A 421 1.94 -5.71 -4.15
C CYS A 421 0.44 -6.04 -4.27
N SER A 422 0.08 -7.34 -4.35
CA SER A 422 -1.32 -7.81 -4.50
C SER A 422 -2.02 -7.33 -5.78
N GLY A 423 -1.27 -7.08 -6.86
CA GLY A 423 -1.81 -6.71 -8.18
C GLY A 423 -1.98 -5.20 -8.42
N GLY A 424 -1.50 -4.35 -7.51
CA GLY A 424 -1.53 -2.90 -7.66
C GLY A 424 -2.91 -2.25 -7.48
N CYS A 425 -3.00 -0.96 -7.82
CA CYS A 425 -4.24 -0.19 -7.72
C CYS A 425 -5.10 -0.33 -8.98
N MET A 426 -6.32 -0.83 -8.84
CA MET A 426 -7.26 -1.00 -9.95
C MET A 426 -7.69 0.33 -10.57
N ALA A 427 -7.78 1.39 -9.77
CA ALA A 427 -8.11 2.72 -10.29
C ALA A 427 -6.98 3.29 -11.16
N ASN A 428 -5.72 3.08 -10.75
CA ASN A 428 -4.59 3.49 -11.57
C ASN A 428 -4.51 2.68 -12.86
N ALA A 429 -4.76 1.36 -12.79
CA ALA A 429 -4.81 0.51 -13.97
C ALA A 429 -5.92 0.95 -14.94
N TYR A 430 -7.11 1.24 -14.43
CA TYR A 430 -8.24 1.71 -15.25
C TYR A 430 -7.95 3.05 -15.94
N LYS A 431 -7.33 4.00 -15.20
CA LYS A 431 -7.10 5.36 -15.71
C LYS A 431 -5.88 5.49 -16.62
N TYR A 432 -4.84 4.67 -16.40
CA TYR A 432 -3.52 4.86 -17.01
C TYR A 432 -2.95 3.58 -17.66
N ALA A 433 -3.78 2.54 -17.84
CA ALA A 433 -3.46 1.31 -18.56
C ALA A 433 -4.71 0.78 -19.29
N ASP A 434 -4.72 -0.48 -19.71
CA ASP A 434 -5.79 -1.06 -20.55
C ASP A 434 -7.02 -1.56 -19.74
N GLY A 435 -7.30 -0.99 -18.57
CA GLY A 435 -8.48 -1.30 -17.76
C GLY A 435 -8.16 -1.96 -16.42
N LEU A 436 -9.20 -2.38 -15.68
CA LEU A 436 -9.07 -2.88 -14.30
C LEU A 436 -8.13 -4.08 -14.16
N ASN A 437 -8.13 -4.96 -15.17
CA ASN A 437 -7.32 -6.20 -15.15
C ASN A 437 -5.93 -6.04 -15.76
N ASP A 438 -5.46 -4.81 -15.91
CA ASP A 438 -4.07 -4.51 -16.27
C ASP A 438 -3.34 -3.89 -15.06
N SER A 439 -2.14 -3.36 -15.26
CA SER A 439 -1.31 -2.73 -14.24
C SER A 439 -0.65 -1.46 -14.76
N TYR A 440 -0.59 -0.44 -13.93
CA TYR A 440 0.08 0.83 -14.21
C TYR A 440 1.60 0.66 -14.09
N ASP A 441 2.32 0.69 -15.22
CA ASP A 441 3.72 0.27 -15.32
C ASP A 441 4.67 1.09 -14.44
N LEU A 442 4.57 2.43 -14.42
CA LEU A 442 5.39 3.26 -13.52
C LEU A 442 5.19 2.88 -12.04
N GLY A 443 3.93 2.62 -11.65
CA GLY A 443 3.61 2.14 -10.32
C GLY A 443 4.22 0.76 -10.02
N CYS A 444 4.25 -0.13 -11.01
CA CYS A 444 4.86 -1.45 -10.88
C CYS A 444 6.37 -1.37 -10.66
N GLU A 445 7.09 -0.50 -11.40
CA GLU A 445 8.53 -0.31 -11.23
C GLU A 445 8.87 0.21 -9.84
N MET A 446 8.18 1.26 -9.39
CA MET A 446 8.38 1.81 -8.05
C MET A 446 8.04 0.80 -6.94
N GLU A 447 6.99 0.00 -7.13
CA GLU A 447 6.59 -1.01 -6.14
C GLU A 447 7.61 -2.15 -6.05
N ARG A 448 8.14 -2.63 -7.18
CA ARG A 448 9.23 -3.62 -7.19
C ARG A 448 10.43 -3.13 -6.38
N LYS A 449 10.86 -1.89 -6.63
CA LYS A 449 11.98 -1.28 -5.90
C LYS A 449 11.69 -1.15 -4.40
N ARG A 450 10.46 -0.77 -4.02
CA ARG A 450 10.04 -0.71 -2.61
C ARG A 450 10.09 -2.05 -1.92
N VAL A 451 9.65 -3.12 -2.58
CA VAL A 451 9.71 -4.48 -2.04
C VAL A 451 11.17 -4.94 -1.85
N GLU A 452 12.05 -4.70 -2.82
CA GLU A 452 13.48 -4.98 -2.69
C GLU A 452 14.11 -4.25 -1.50
N CYS A 453 13.83 -2.95 -1.34
CA CYS A 453 14.32 -2.17 -0.19
C CYS A 453 13.76 -2.68 1.14
N ALA A 454 12.48 -3.04 1.19
CA ALA A 454 11.84 -3.55 2.39
C ALA A 454 12.45 -4.88 2.85
N ILE A 455 12.69 -5.80 1.92
CA ILE A 455 13.35 -7.09 2.19
C ILE A 455 14.80 -6.85 2.65
N MET A 456 15.55 -5.97 1.97
CA MET A 456 16.92 -5.64 2.33
C MET A 456 17.03 -5.06 3.75
N ILE A 457 16.11 -4.17 4.15
CA ILE A 457 16.07 -3.64 5.52
C ILE A 457 15.91 -4.78 6.53
N LYS A 458 15.01 -5.74 6.27
CA LYS A 458 14.80 -6.90 7.15
C LYS A 458 16.04 -7.78 7.23
N ALA A 459 16.69 -8.04 6.10
CA ALA A 459 17.95 -8.78 6.04
C ALA A 459 19.04 -8.11 6.88
N ALA A 460 19.25 -6.79 6.68
CA ALA A 460 20.25 -6.03 7.41
C ALA A 460 20.00 -5.96 8.93
N MET A 461 18.75 -6.01 9.37
CA MET A 461 18.37 -6.03 10.78
C MET A 461 18.49 -7.43 11.40
N ALA A 462 18.39 -8.50 10.60
CA ALA A 462 18.52 -9.88 11.07
C ALA A 462 19.98 -10.28 11.33
N ASP A 463 20.94 -9.76 10.56
CA ASP A 463 22.37 -10.03 10.70
C ASP A 463 22.97 -9.55 12.04
N GLU A 464 22.25 -8.74 12.81
CA GLU A 464 22.74 -8.14 14.07
C GLU A 464 22.19 -8.84 15.33
N ASN A 465 21.29 -9.82 15.19
CA ASN A 465 20.75 -10.62 16.29
C ASN A 465 21.34 -12.03 16.32
#